data_fe6f4f76cf6875552fa5a34de067c51c
#
_entry.id   fe6f4f76cf6875552fa5a34de067c51c
#
_cell.length_a   1.000
_cell.length_b   1.000
_cell.length_c   1.000
_cell.angle_alpha   90.00
_cell.angle_beta   90.00
_cell.angle_gamma   90.00
#
_symmetry.space_group_name_H-M   'P 1'
#
loop_
_entity.id
_entity.type
_entity.pdbx_description
1 polymer ?
#
loop_
_entity_poly.entity_id
_entity_poly.type
_entity_poly.pdbx_seq_one_letter_code
_entity_poly.pdbx_strand_id
1 'polypeptide(L)'
;VAAAAARRFEELGCYVEEAHPPLDDPWEIVHTIWSTGFAGAYRDRLDEVREQMDPGLVQVIEAGLQFSAADLAAAYLRRDAYFHGWRTFLQNYDVMLTPTLPITAFEAGLDHPGQIQGQSTTYLSWTAFTYPFNLTGQPVASVPCGFVDGLPVGLQIIGRWRDDPTVLRVAAAFEALAPWPHPPEA
;
A
#
# COMPACT_ATOMS: atom_id res chain seq x y z
N VAL A 1 -5.75 -1.53 16.79
CA VAL A 1 -5.16 -0.20 16.84
C VAL A 1 -5.76 0.67 15.73
N ALA A 2 -5.56 0.37 14.45
CA ALA A 2 -6.01 1.21 13.34
C ALA A 2 -7.54 1.46 13.35
N ALA A 3 -8.38 0.47 13.60
CA ALA A 3 -9.83 0.64 13.71
C ALA A 3 -10.22 1.58 14.86
N ALA A 4 -9.54 1.50 16.00
CA ALA A 4 -9.76 2.42 17.12
C ALA A 4 -9.34 3.85 16.76
N ALA A 5 -8.23 4.01 16.04
CA ALA A 5 -7.77 5.31 15.54
C ALA A 5 -8.75 5.92 14.53
N ALA A 6 -9.29 5.11 13.62
CA ALA A 6 -10.31 5.55 12.66
C ALA A 6 -11.57 6.09 13.37
N ARG A 7 -12.04 5.43 14.43
CA ARG A 7 -13.20 5.90 15.20
C ARG A 7 -12.96 7.25 15.90
N ARG A 8 -11.73 7.63 16.19
CA ARG A 8 -11.43 8.93 16.79
C ARG A 8 -11.79 10.11 15.89
N PHE A 9 -11.95 9.92 14.60
CA PHE A 9 -12.46 10.97 13.72
C PHE A 9 -13.89 11.41 14.07
N GLU A 10 -14.66 10.58 14.78
CA GLU A 10 -15.98 10.96 15.31
C GLU A 10 -15.86 12.10 16.33
N GLU A 11 -14.74 12.21 17.07
CA GLU A 11 -14.45 13.33 17.99
C GLU A 11 -14.29 14.67 17.24
N LEU A 12 -13.97 14.60 15.94
CA LEU A 12 -13.88 15.76 15.04
C LEU A 12 -15.20 16.04 14.29
N GLY A 13 -16.28 15.33 14.62
CA GLY A 13 -17.59 15.47 14.00
C GLY A 13 -17.72 14.74 12.66
N CYS A 14 -16.79 13.85 12.32
CA CYS A 14 -16.87 13.02 11.14
C CYS A 14 -17.87 11.87 11.33
N TYR A 15 -18.56 11.48 10.27
CA TYR A 15 -19.29 10.21 10.23
C TYR A 15 -18.32 9.10 9.78
N VAL A 16 -18.17 8.07 10.61
CA VAL A 16 -17.27 6.94 10.34
C VAL A 16 -18.07 5.65 10.27
N GLU A 17 -17.99 4.97 9.16
CA GLU A 17 -18.60 3.66 8.97
C GLU A 17 -17.62 2.65 8.38
N GLU A 18 -17.90 1.38 8.58
CA GLU A 18 -17.15 0.31 7.94
C GLU A 18 -17.72 0.06 6.54
N ALA A 19 -16.86 0.13 5.52
CA ALA A 19 -17.26 -0.02 4.13
C ALA A 19 -16.18 -0.73 3.33
N HIS A 20 -16.61 -1.49 2.32
CA HIS A 20 -15.72 -2.20 1.40
C HIS A 20 -16.10 -1.88 -0.05
N PRO A 21 -15.15 -1.50 -0.90
CA PRO A 21 -15.41 -1.42 -2.33
C PRO A 21 -15.69 -2.84 -2.87
N PRO A 22 -16.59 -3.00 -3.85
CA PRO A 22 -16.84 -4.27 -4.51
C PRO A 22 -15.72 -4.61 -5.51
N LEU A 23 -14.50 -4.71 -5.03
CA LEU A 23 -13.29 -4.92 -5.82
C LEU A 23 -12.48 -6.07 -5.23
N ASP A 24 -12.00 -6.93 -6.10
CA ASP A 24 -11.08 -8.00 -5.73
C ASP A 24 -9.66 -7.48 -5.49
N ASP A 25 -8.81 -8.31 -4.89
CA ASP A 25 -7.39 -8.01 -4.72
C ASP A 25 -6.71 -7.79 -6.08
N PRO A 26 -6.05 -6.64 -6.32
CA PRO A 26 -5.40 -6.35 -7.59
C PRO A 26 -4.01 -6.98 -7.73
N TRP A 27 -3.63 -7.93 -6.89
CA TRP A 27 -2.27 -8.49 -6.84
C TRP A 27 -1.73 -8.89 -8.22
N GLU A 28 -2.51 -9.63 -9.01
CA GLU A 28 -2.10 -10.05 -10.35
C GLU A 28 -1.78 -8.88 -11.29
N ILE A 29 -2.53 -7.79 -11.16
CA ILE A 29 -2.30 -6.57 -11.95
C ILE A 29 -1.00 -5.90 -11.51
N VAL A 30 -0.84 -5.73 -10.21
CA VAL A 30 0.35 -5.11 -9.59
C VAL A 30 1.59 -5.92 -9.95
N HIS A 31 1.55 -7.23 -9.72
CA HIS A 31 2.67 -8.11 -9.98
C HIS A 31 3.12 -8.05 -11.46
N THR A 32 2.19 -8.12 -12.40
CA THR A 32 2.51 -8.02 -13.82
C THR A 32 3.15 -6.68 -14.17
N ILE A 33 2.54 -5.55 -13.75
CA ILE A 33 3.03 -4.21 -14.10
C ILE A 33 4.39 -3.93 -13.45
N TRP A 34 4.56 -4.25 -12.17
CA TRP A 34 5.79 -3.99 -11.44
C TRP A 34 6.94 -4.86 -11.95
N SER A 35 6.72 -6.16 -12.08
CA SER A 35 7.76 -7.08 -12.54
C SER A 35 8.21 -6.74 -13.95
N THR A 36 7.30 -6.45 -14.87
CA THR A 36 7.67 -6.03 -16.23
C THR A 36 8.37 -4.67 -16.26
N GLY A 37 7.99 -3.75 -15.37
CA GLY A 37 8.67 -2.46 -15.23
C GLY A 37 10.13 -2.63 -14.80
N PHE A 38 10.40 -3.43 -13.77
CA PHE A 38 11.76 -3.75 -13.34
C PHE A 38 12.53 -4.55 -14.41
N ALA A 39 11.90 -5.52 -15.06
CA ALA A 39 12.52 -6.25 -16.17
C ALA A 39 12.94 -5.29 -17.30
N GLY A 40 12.08 -4.33 -17.67
CA GLY A 40 12.40 -3.32 -18.67
C GLY A 40 13.59 -2.43 -18.28
N ALA A 41 13.73 -2.10 -17.00
CA ALA A 41 14.79 -1.25 -16.49
C ALA A 41 16.16 -1.96 -16.37
N TYR A 42 16.15 -3.26 -16.09
CA TYR A 42 17.38 -3.99 -15.72
C TYR A 42 17.79 -5.10 -16.68
N ARG A 43 16.95 -5.56 -17.63
CA ARG A 43 17.21 -6.71 -18.52
C ARG A 43 18.60 -6.68 -19.19
N ASP A 44 19.04 -5.51 -19.61
CA ASP A 44 20.26 -5.39 -20.42
C ASP A 44 21.55 -5.38 -19.56
N ARG A 45 21.40 -5.24 -18.23
CA ARG A 45 22.54 -5.19 -17.29
C ARG A 45 22.37 -6.09 -16.07
N LEU A 46 21.34 -6.93 -16.02
CA LEU A 46 21.03 -7.77 -14.85
C LEU A 46 22.22 -8.64 -14.46
N ASP A 47 22.92 -9.24 -15.42
CA ASP A 47 24.07 -10.11 -15.15
C ASP A 47 25.24 -9.35 -14.51
N GLU A 48 25.41 -8.07 -14.82
CA GLU A 48 26.48 -7.22 -14.27
C GLU A 48 26.21 -6.80 -12.82
N VAL A 49 24.94 -6.61 -12.44
CA VAL A 49 24.54 -6.05 -11.13
C VAL A 49 23.88 -7.05 -10.19
N ARG A 50 23.58 -8.26 -10.65
CA ARG A 50 22.84 -9.30 -9.93
C ARG A 50 23.37 -9.53 -8.50
N GLU A 51 24.68 -9.65 -8.34
CA GLU A 51 25.30 -9.95 -7.03
C GLU A 51 25.31 -8.75 -6.07
N GLN A 52 25.01 -7.54 -6.58
CA GLN A 52 24.94 -6.30 -5.81
C GLN A 52 23.49 -5.92 -5.48
N MET A 53 22.52 -6.65 -6.01
CA MET A 53 21.10 -6.39 -5.83
C MET A 53 20.52 -7.24 -4.71
N ASP A 54 19.43 -6.74 -4.14
CA ASP A 54 18.59 -7.50 -3.24
C ASP A 54 18.04 -8.76 -3.96
N PRO A 55 18.19 -9.97 -3.38
CA PRO A 55 17.77 -11.22 -4.01
C PRO A 55 16.27 -11.25 -4.37
N GLY A 56 15.41 -10.65 -3.53
CA GLY A 56 13.98 -10.55 -3.81
C GLY A 56 13.69 -9.69 -5.03
N LEU A 57 14.43 -8.59 -5.22
CA LEU A 57 14.32 -7.75 -6.42
C LEU A 57 14.77 -8.50 -7.67
N VAL A 58 15.83 -9.30 -7.59
CA VAL A 58 16.27 -10.15 -8.71
C VAL A 58 15.16 -11.08 -9.14
N GLN A 59 14.49 -11.76 -8.20
CA GLN A 59 13.35 -12.64 -8.49
C GLN A 59 12.19 -11.90 -9.18
N VAL A 60 11.89 -10.66 -8.74
CA VAL A 60 10.86 -9.82 -9.37
C VAL A 60 11.23 -9.50 -10.81
N ILE A 61 12.49 -9.16 -11.10
CA ILE A 61 12.98 -8.89 -12.45
C ILE A 61 12.87 -10.14 -13.33
N GLU A 62 13.29 -11.28 -12.82
CA GLU A 62 13.24 -12.57 -13.55
C GLU A 62 11.79 -12.99 -13.85
N ALA A 63 10.87 -12.80 -12.92
CA ALA A 63 9.44 -12.98 -13.16
C ALA A 63 8.93 -12.04 -14.25
N GLY A 64 9.36 -10.79 -14.25
CA GLY A 64 8.99 -9.78 -15.25
C GLY A 64 9.44 -10.14 -16.67
N LEU A 65 10.57 -10.83 -16.82
CA LEU A 65 11.08 -11.30 -18.11
C LEU A 65 10.23 -12.42 -18.73
N GLN A 66 9.35 -13.07 -17.96
CA GLN A 66 8.47 -14.12 -18.43
C GLN A 66 7.16 -13.58 -19.00
N PHE A 67 6.76 -12.36 -18.67
CA PHE A 67 5.54 -11.75 -19.19
C PHE A 67 5.70 -11.28 -20.64
N SER A 68 4.65 -11.49 -21.43
CA SER A 68 4.57 -10.96 -22.79
C SER A 68 4.05 -9.52 -22.79
N ALA A 69 4.21 -8.85 -23.94
CA ALA A 69 3.59 -7.53 -24.16
C ALA A 69 2.05 -7.59 -24.08
N ALA A 70 1.44 -8.74 -24.44
CA ALA A 70 0.00 -8.93 -24.32
C ALA A 70 -0.46 -9.02 -22.86
N ASP A 71 0.33 -9.69 -21.99
CA ASP A 71 0.04 -9.77 -20.56
C ASP A 71 0.09 -8.38 -19.91
N LEU A 72 1.10 -7.59 -20.26
CA LEU A 72 1.23 -6.22 -19.77
C LEU A 72 0.06 -5.33 -20.26
N ALA A 73 -0.32 -5.42 -21.52
CA ALA A 73 -1.47 -4.69 -22.07
C ALA A 73 -2.78 -5.08 -21.35
N ALA A 74 -3.01 -6.37 -21.12
CA ALA A 74 -4.16 -6.86 -20.38
C ALA A 74 -4.15 -6.37 -18.92
N ALA A 75 -2.99 -6.30 -18.27
CA ALA A 75 -2.85 -5.76 -16.92
C ALA A 75 -3.23 -4.26 -16.87
N TYR A 76 -2.82 -3.46 -17.85
CA TYR A 76 -3.23 -2.04 -17.92
C TYR A 76 -4.74 -1.86 -18.13
N LEU A 77 -5.39 -2.68 -18.96
CA LEU A 77 -6.85 -2.63 -19.12
C LEU A 77 -7.57 -2.99 -17.80
N ARG A 78 -7.10 -4.01 -17.10
CA ARG A 78 -7.64 -4.37 -15.77
C ARG A 78 -7.38 -3.28 -14.72
N ARG A 79 -6.21 -2.63 -14.77
CA ARG A 79 -5.88 -1.47 -13.91
C ARG A 79 -6.88 -0.33 -14.10
N ASP A 80 -7.24 -0.01 -15.32
CA ASP A 80 -8.22 1.05 -15.62
C ASP A 80 -9.60 0.72 -15.04
N ALA A 81 -10.06 -0.53 -15.18
CA ALA A 81 -11.31 -0.98 -14.57
C ALA A 81 -11.25 -0.89 -13.03
N TYR A 82 -10.13 -1.30 -12.43
CA TYR A 82 -9.90 -1.22 -10.98
C TYR A 82 -9.89 0.22 -10.48
N PHE A 83 -9.22 1.13 -11.20
CA PHE A 83 -9.24 2.56 -10.93
C PHE A 83 -10.66 3.15 -10.96
N HIS A 84 -11.46 2.80 -11.97
CA HIS A 84 -12.85 3.25 -12.06
C HIS A 84 -13.70 2.74 -10.89
N GLY A 85 -13.49 1.52 -10.44
CA GLY A 85 -14.16 0.97 -9.26
C GLY A 85 -13.86 1.79 -8.00
N TRP A 86 -12.59 2.08 -7.72
CA TRP A 86 -12.18 2.94 -6.61
C TRP A 86 -12.75 4.35 -6.72
N ARG A 87 -12.66 4.95 -7.91
CA ARG A 87 -13.22 6.29 -8.15
C ARG A 87 -14.71 6.34 -7.86
N THR A 88 -15.47 5.33 -8.24
CA THR A 88 -16.92 5.25 -7.99
C THR A 88 -17.21 5.09 -6.51
N PHE A 89 -16.48 4.20 -5.82
CA PHE A 89 -16.63 3.98 -4.39
C PHE A 89 -16.36 5.25 -3.58
N LEU A 90 -15.24 5.93 -3.85
CA LEU A 90 -14.84 7.16 -3.15
C LEU A 90 -15.71 8.39 -3.47
N GLN A 91 -16.69 8.30 -4.40
CA GLN A 91 -17.67 9.37 -4.55
C GLN A 91 -18.58 9.52 -3.33
N ASN A 92 -18.75 8.45 -2.54
CA ASN A 92 -19.59 8.43 -1.35
C ASN A 92 -18.84 8.82 -0.07
N TYR A 93 -17.51 8.94 -0.11
CA TYR A 93 -16.65 9.18 1.05
C TYR A 93 -15.66 10.30 0.74
N ASP A 94 -15.33 11.11 1.75
CA ASP A 94 -14.27 12.11 1.62
C ASP A 94 -12.89 11.47 1.65
N VAL A 95 -12.70 10.49 2.53
CA VAL A 95 -11.50 9.65 2.62
C VAL A 95 -11.87 8.23 3.02
N MET A 96 -10.99 7.29 2.74
CA MET A 96 -11.01 5.95 3.30
C MET A 96 -9.83 5.78 4.26
N LEU A 97 -10.03 5.04 5.34
CA LEU A 97 -9.04 4.75 6.36
C LEU A 97 -8.75 3.25 6.39
N THR A 98 -7.47 2.87 6.36
CA THR A 98 -7.03 1.48 6.50
C THR A 98 -5.77 1.41 7.38
N PRO A 99 -5.38 0.25 7.91
CA PRO A 99 -3.98 0.08 8.31
C PRO A 99 -3.05 0.37 7.13
N THR A 100 -1.87 0.93 7.38
CA THR A 100 -0.87 1.11 6.31
C THR A 100 -0.33 -0.23 5.86
N LEU A 101 -0.03 -1.11 6.81
CA LEU A 101 0.49 -2.46 6.57
C LEU A 101 -0.30 -3.49 7.39
N PRO A 102 -0.39 -4.74 6.94
CA PRO A 102 -1.15 -5.79 7.63
C PRO A 102 -0.49 -6.29 8.92
N ILE A 103 0.78 -6.00 9.11
CA ILE A 103 1.58 -6.39 10.30
C ILE A 103 2.44 -5.22 10.78
N THR A 104 2.94 -5.31 12.00
CA THR A 104 4.02 -4.47 12.53
C THR A 104 5.36 -4.81 11.87
N ALA A 105 6.42 -4.05 12.19
CA ALA A 105 7.76 -4.36 11.72
C ALA A 105 8.14 -5.80 12.11
N PHE A 106 8.75 -6.52 11.19
CA PHE A 106 9.28 -7.87 11.37
C PHE A 106 10.81 -7.83 11.59
N GLU A 107 11.41 -8.97 11.84
CA GLU A 107 12.83 -9.11 12.16
C GLU A 107 13.72 -8.52 11.05
N ALA A 108 14.73 -7.73 11.45
CA ALA A 108 15.68 -7.15 10.52
C ALA A 108 16.51 -8.25 9.82
N GLY A 109 16.77 -8.06 8.52
CA GLY A 109 17.50 -9.03 7.69
C GLY A 109 16.60 -10.00 6.93
N LEU A 110 15.29 -9.98 7.16
CA LEU A 110 14.33 -10.68 6.31
C LEU A 110 13.86 -9.77 5.17
N ASP A 111 13.75 -10.30 3.97
CA ASP A 111 13.23 -9.56 2.80
C ASP A 111 11.74 -9.26 2.92
N HIS A 112 11.00 -10.18 3.54
CA HIS A 112 9.55 -10.06 3.79
C HIS A 112 9.13 -11.06 4.87
N PRO A 113 7.96 -10.87 5.52
CA PRO A 113 7.40 -11.87 6.40
C PRO A 113 6.99 -13.10 5.58
N GLY A 114 7.44 -14.28 5.96
CA GLY A 114 7.15 -15.52 5.22
C GLY A 114 5.65 -15.84 5.11
N GLN A 115 4.88 -15.42 6.11
CA GLN A 115 3.42 -15.62 6.18
C GLN A 115 2.74 -14.47 6.90
N ILE A 116 1.50 -14.16 6.50
CA ILE A 116 0.58 -13.26 7.21
C ILE A 116 -0.76 -13.99 7.36
N GLN A 117 -1.24 -14.16 8.59
CA GLN A 117 -2.49 -14.89 8.90
C GLN A 117 -2.57 -16.28 8.25
N GLY A 118 -1.45 -17.00 8.19
CA GLY A 118 -1.37 -18.34 7.60
C GLY A 118 -1.27 -18.37 6.06
N GLN A 119 -1.31 -17.22 5.40
CA GLN A 119 -1.11 -17.10 3.96
C GLN A 119 0.36 -16.76 3.67
N SER A 120 0.98 -17.51 2.75
CA SER A 120 2.34 -17.23 2.30
C SER A 120 2.41 -15.90 1.58
N THR A 121 3.48 -15.16 1.84
CA THR A 121 3.76 -13.89 1.17
C THR A 121 4.99 -13.98 0.28
N THR A 122 5.14 -13.00 -0.59
CA THR A 122 6.31 -12.81 -1.44
C THR A 122 6.93 -11.45 -1.14
N TYR A 123 8.06 -11.16 -1.76
CA TYR A 123 8.80 -9.90 -1.64
C TYR A 123 7.92 -8.63 -1.80
N LEU A 124 6.84 -8.70 -2.57
CA LEU A 124 5.91 -7.56 -2.78
C LEU A 124 4.52 -7.78 -2.18
N SER A 125 4.00 -9.02 -2.12
CA SER A 125 2.58 -9.28 -1.80
C SER A 125 2.20 -8.96 -0.35
N TRP A 126 3.17 -8.87 0.56
CA TRP A 126 2.92 -8.54 1.97
C TRP A 126 2.42 -7.11 2.18
N THR A 127 2.52 -6.23 1.18
CA THR A 127 2.10 -4.83 1.25
C THR A 127 0.65 -4.61 0.78
N ALA A 128 -0.24 -5.55 1.11
CA ALA A 128 -1.60 -5.64 0.56
C ALA A 128 -2.48 -4.39 0.73
N PHE A 129 -2.21 -3.53 1.72
CA PHE A 129 -2.97 -2.30 1.92
C PHE A 129 -2.41 -1.09 1.15
N THR A 130 -1.18 -1.16 0.62
CA THR A 130 -0.54 -0.01 -0.06
C THR A 130 -0.53 -0.14 -1.58
N TYR A 131 -0.25 -1.33 -2.12
CA TYR A 131 -0.14 -1.49 -3.57
C TYR A 131 -1.45 -1.18 -4.35
N PRO A 132 -2.68 -1.34 -3.80
CA PRO A 132 -3.88 -0.92 -4.51
C PRO A 132 -3.87 0.56 -4.90
N PHE A 133 -3.38 1.41 -3.99
CA PHE A 133 -3.35 2.86 -4.20
C PHE A 133 -2.13 3.31 -5.00
N ASN A 134 -1.00 2.60 -4.90
CA ASN A 134 0.12 2.76 -5.82
C ASN A 134 -0.30 2.44 -7.28
N LEU A 135 -1.16 1.41 -7.44
CA LEU A 135 -1.68 1.01 -8.75
C LEU A 135 -2.61 2.07 -9.35
N THR A 136 -3.47 2.67 -8.54
CA THR A 136 -4.53 3.59 -8.97
C THR A 136 -4.13 5.06 -8.89
N GLY A 137 -3.10 5.40 -8.10
CA GLY A 137 -2.57 6.75 -8.00
C GLY A 137 -3.45 7.72 -7.19
N GLN A 138 -4.26 7.23 -6.25
CA GLN A 138 -4.88 8.10 -5.26
C GLN A 138 -3.84 8.73 -4.35
N PRO A 139 -4.06 9.97 -3.88
CA PRO A 139 -3.24 10.54 -2.82
C PRO A 139 -3.46 9.79 -1.51
N VAL A 140 -2.36 9.46 -0.84
CA VAL A 140 -2.35 8.70 0.41
C VAL A 140 -1.37 9.29 1.39
N ALA A 141 -1.76 9.38 2.66
CA ALA A 141 -0.87 9.66 3.77
C ALA A 141 -0.88 8.48 4.75
N SER A 142 0.26 8.17 5.34
CA SER A 142 0.36 7.27 6.48
C SER A 142 0.73 8.09 7.71
N VAL A 143 -0.10 8.04 8.74
CA VAL A 143 0.12 8.74 10.00
C VAL A 143 0.26 7.73 11.14
N PRO A 144 1.11 7.98 12.13
CA PRO A 144 1.22 7.13 13.30
C PRO A 144 -0.11 7.09 14.06
N CYS A 145 -0.56 5.91 14.48
CA CYS A 145 -1.86 5.77 15.15
C CYS A 145 -1.84 4.93 16.44
N GLY A 146 -0.67 4.51 16.88
CA GLY A 146 -0.49 3.75 18.11
C GLY A 146 0.61 2.70 18.00
N PHE A 147 0.64 1.78 18.96
CA PHE A 147 1.64 0.73 19.06
C PHE A 147 0.99 -0.64 19.27
N VAL A 148 1.66 -1.66 18.80
CA VAL A 148 1.41 -3.07 19.13
C VAL A 148 2.73 -3.66 19.56
N ASP A 149 2.81 -4.20 20.77
CA ASP A 149 4.02 -4.77 21.38
C ASP A 149 5.25 -3.83 21.30
N GLY A 150 5.02 -2.52 21.47
CA GLY A 150 6.06 -1.49 21.41
C GLY A 150 6.44 -1.07 19.97
N LEU A 151 5.89 -1.67 18.94
CA LEU A 151 6.16 -1.34 17.54
C LEU A 151 5.08 -0.40 16.99
N PRO A 152 5.46 0.64 16.21
CA PRO A 152 4.52 1.62 15.69
C PRO A 152 3.58 1.03 14.64
N VAL A 153 2.35 1.53 14.63
CA VAL A 153 1.32 1.21 13.63
C VAL A 153 0.93 2.47 12.88
N GLY A 154 0.82 2.37 11.56
CA GLY A 154 0.36 3.44 10.68
C GLY A 154 -1.12 3.30 10.35
N LEU A 155 -1.84 4.44 10.40
CA LEU A 155 -3.15 4.62 9.79
C LEU A 155 -2.95 5.23 8.41
N GLN A 156 -3.47 4.58 7.39
CA GLN A 156 -3.44 5.05 6.02
C GLN A 156 -4.72 5.86 5.73
N ILE A 157 -4.55 7.07 5.22
CA ILE A 157 -5.61 7.99 4.83
C ILE A 157 -5.59 8.09 3.31
N ILE A 158 -6.62 7.58 2.65
CA ILE A 158 -6.73 7.51 1.20
C ILE A 158 -7.78 8.54 0.74
N GLY A 159 -7.37 9.45 -0.15
CA GLY A 159 -8.24 10.47 -0.73
C GLY A 159 -8.79 10.12 -2.09
N ARG A 160 -9.70 10.97 -2.59
CA ARG A 160 -10.13 10.94 -3.98
C ARG A 160 -8.96 11.28 -4.90
N TRP A 161 -9.01 10.79 -6.11
CA TRP A 161 -7.94 11.04 -7.07
C TRP A 161 -7.67 12.54 -7.28
N ARG A 162 -6.42 12.95 -7.10
CA ARG A 162 -5.94 14.35 -7.14
C ARG A 162 -6.47 15.25 -6.03
N ASP A 163 -7.00 14.71 -4.94
CA ASP A 163 -7.43 15.50 -3.78
C ASP A 163 -6.42 15.42 -2.62
N ASP A 164 -5.16 15.70 -2.94
CA ASP A 164 -4.06 15.78 -1.96
C ASP A 164 -4.37 16.76 -0.82
N PRO A 165 -4.99 17.95 -1.08
CA PRO A 165 -5.32 18.87 0.00
C PRO A 165 -6.26 18.29 1.06
N THR A 166 -7.21 17.45 0.68
CA THR A 166 -8.10 16.78 1.65
C THR A 166 -7.32 15.77 2.48
N VAL A 167 -6.45 14.95 1.86
CA VAL A 167 -5.61 13.99 2.59
C VAL A 167 -4.72 14.70 3.61
N LEU A 168 -4.07 15.79 3.23
CA LEU A 168 -3.21 16.57 4.12
C LEU A 168 -3.98 17.21 5.27
N ARG A 169 -5.18 17.76 5.01
CA ARG A 169 -6.05 18.32 6.07
C ARG A 169 -6.49 17.27 7.07
N VAL A 170 -6.89 16.09 6.58
CA VAL A 170 -7.32 14.97 7.42
C VAL A 170 -6.15 14.44 8.25
N ALA A 171 -4.96 14.32 7.67
CA ALA A 171 -3.74 13.92 8.39
C ALA A 171 -3.39 14.93 9.49
N ALA A 172 -3.39 16.22 9.17
CA ALA A 172 -3.12 17.29 10.16
C ALA A 172 -4.17 17.34 11.29
N ALA A 173 -5.44 17.12 10.95
CA ALA A 173 -6.52 17.07 11.96
C ALA A 173 -6.32 15.86 12.91
N PHE A 174 -5.92 14.71 12.37
CA PHE A 174 -5.62 13.54 13.20
C PHE A 174 -4.38 13.74 14.07
N GLU A 175 -3.32 14.35 13.54
CA GLU A 175 -2.11 14.69 14.31
C GLU A 175 -2.43 15.62 15.49
N ALA A 176 -3.28 16.64 15.28
CA ALA A 176 -3.73 17.53 16.34
C ALA A 176 -4.57 16.81 17.41
N LEU A 177 -5.40 15.84 17.01
CA LEU A 177 -6.23 15.03 17.90
C LEU A 177 -5.41 14.00 18.67
N ALA A 178 -4.41 13.42 18.05
CA ALA A 178 -3.56 12.35 18.58
C ALA A 178 -2.09 12.67 18.31
N PRO A 179 -1.51 13.66 19.01
CA PRO A 179 -0.12 14.03 18.84
C PRO A 179 0.79 12.80 19.01
N TRP A 180 1.66 12.57 18.03
CA TRP A 180 2.60 11.48 18.08
C TRP A 180 3.69 11.79 19.12
N PRO A 181 3.92 10.91 20.09
CA PRO A 181 5.05 11.09 20.98
C PRO A 181 6.34 10.98 20.15
N HIS A 182 7.24 11.95 20.32
CA HIS A 182 8.55 11.84 19.70
C HIS A 182 9.19 10.53 20.14
N PRO A 183 9.89 9.82 19.24
CA PRO A 183 10.66 8.66 19.65
C PRO A 183 11.63 9.08 20.76
N PRO A 184 11.88 8.23 21.77
CA PRO A 184 12.86 8.54 22.79
C PRO A 184 14.18 8.91 22.10
N GLU A 185 14.82 9.97 22.57
CA GLU A 185 16.15 10.34 22.09
C GLU A 185 17.08 9.15 22.31
N ALA A 186 17.80 8.74 21.24
CA ALA A 186 18.69 7.59 21.24
C ALA A 186 19.96 7.86 22.08
#